data_3d145c9fc4734221c365f0dbdb422a2f
#
_entry.id   3d145c9fc4734221c365f0dbdb422a2f
#
_cell.length_a   1.000
_cell.length_b   1.000
_cell.length_c   1.000
_cell.angle_alpha   90.00
_cell.angle_beta   90.00
_cell.angle_gamma   90.00
#
_symmetry.space_group_name_H-M   'P 1'
#
loop_
_entity.id
_entity.type
_entity.pdbx_description
1 polymer ?
#
loop_
_entity_poly.entity_id
_entity_poly.type
_entity_poly.pdbx_seq_one_letter_code
_entity_poly.pdbx_strand_id
1 'polypeptide(L)'
;MESAAARPRPVLTADAVLPEDAGRAALVARVHDPEAGGPCVAAVRGERVVDLTAVAPTVSDLLERDDAAEVVREADGGRAWRLDDLLGAPPGQGDVPHLLAPVDLQVVKAAGVTFARSLLERVIEERTGGDPALAARVRERVVRLVGGRLDGIRPGSPEAAKVKELLLAEGLWSQYLEVGIGPDPEVFTKAPVLSAVGTGADIGVLRASVWNNPEPEAVLVVDSRGRVRGATLGNDVNLRDVEGRSALLLSRAKDNNASCAIGPFVRLLDDDFGIDAVRGLDIDLRVEGPDGYVLRGSSSLREISRDVLDLVSATYGAHHQYPDGFALFTGTLFAPTEDRRAPGEGFTHEYGDTVHISSPRLGALVNTVVPSEEAPPWTSGVGALMRSLARRGLL
;
A
#
# COMPACT_ATOMS: atom_id res chain seq x y z
N MET A 1 -8.28 27.96 20.84
CA MET A 1 -8.15 26.59 20.24
C MET A 1 -9.57 26.05 20.21
N GLU A 2 -10.26 26.18 19.08
CA GLU A 2 -11.54 25.52 18.89
C GLU A 2 -11.28 24.01 18.88
N SER A 3 -12.02 23.28 19.72
CA SER A 3 -12.06 21.83 19.72
C SER A 3 -12.48 21.40 18.31
N ALA A 4 -11.58 20.75 17.57
CA ALA A 4 -11.92 20.13 16.30
C ALA A 4 -13.10 19.19 16.57
N ALA A 5 -14.27 19.50 16.00
CA ALA A 5 -15.44 18.64 16.10
C ALA A 5 -15.02 17.24 15.61
N ALA A 6 -15.33 16.21 16.39
CA ALA A 6 -14.98 14.83 16.06
C ALA A 6 -15.57 14.52 14.67
N ARG A 7 -14.70 14.28 13.68
CA ARG A 7 -15.12 13.91 12.33
C ARG A 7 -15.79 12.54 12.41
N PRO A 8 -16.93 12.31 11.73
CA PRO A 8 -17.54 11.01 11.72
C PRO A 8 -16.57 9.99 11.10
N ARG A 9 -16.30 8.92 11.82
CA ARG A 9 -15.47 7.80 11.33
C ARG A 9 -16.38 6.67 10.89
N PRO A 10 -15.99 5.86 9.88
CA PRO A 10 -16.74 4.68 9.51
C PRO A 10 -16.77 3.69 10.68
N VAL A 11 -17.93 3.07 10.89
CA VAL A 11 -18.06 1.95 11.84
C VAL A 11 -17.53 0.71 11.13
N LEU A 12 -16.42 0.17 11.64
CA LEU A 12 -15.80 -1.04 11.12
C LEU A 12 -16.23 -2.24 11.96
N THR A 13 -16.50 -3.37 11.28
CA THR A 13 -16.83 -4.66 11.91
C THR A 13 -15.91 -5.75 11.38
N ALA A 14 -15.79 -6.84 12.09
CA ALA A 14 -15.01 -8.00 11.67
C ALA A 14 -15.42 -8.47 10.27
N ASP A 15 -16.71 -8.60 9.99
CA ASP A 15 -17.24 -9.01 8.68
C ASP A 15 -16.86 -8.06 7.55
N ALA A 16 -16.70 -6.76 7.84
CA ALA A 16 -16.33 -5.76 6.84
C ALA A 16 -14.84 -5.74 6.50
N VAL A 17 -13.98 -6.25 7.38
CA VAL A 17 -12.52 -6.17 7.21
C VAL A 17 -11.85 -7.53 6.99
N LEU A 18 -12.47 -8.64 7.39
CA LEU A 18 -11.91 -9.97 7.19
C LEU A 18 -11.98 -10.41 5.72
N PRO A 19 -10.99 -11.19 5.21
CA PRO A 19 -11.12 -11.85 3.91
C PRO A 19 -12.22 -12.92 3.94
N GLU A 20 -12.79 -13.22 2.77
CA GLU A 20 -13.91 -14.17 2.63
C GLU A 20 -13.57 -15.56 3.18
N ASP A 21 -12.32 -15.97 3.14
CA ASP A 21 -11.82 -17.25 3.62
C ASP A 21 -11.03 -17.15 4.94
N ALA A 22 -11.31 -16.14 5.77
CA ALA A 22 -10.62 -15.86 7.03
C ALA A 22 -10.49 -17.08 7.97
N GLY A 23 -11.45 -18.01 7.94
CA GLY A 23 -11.41 -19.22 8.78
C GLY A 23 -10.27 -20.20 8.45
N ARG A 24 -9.61 -20.04 7.26
CA ARG A 24 -8.48 -20.86 6.82
C ARG A 24 -7.18 -20.06 6.68
N ALA A 25 -7.30 -18.76 6.52
CA ALA A 25 -6.17 -17.88 6.27
C ALA A 25 -5.27 -17.73 7.52
N ALA A 26 -3.96 -17.74 7.33
CA ALA A 26 -3.01 -17.35 8.36
C ALA A 26 -2.83 -15.83 8.34
N LEU A 27 -3.49 -15.12 9.26
CA LEU A 27 -3.56 -13.66 9.29
C LEU A 27 -2.76 -13.09 10.45
N VAL A 28 -1.81 -12.23 10.17
CA VAL A 28 -1.00 -11.50 11.15
C VAL A 28 -1.54 -10.08 11.31
N ALA A 29 -1.73 -9.68 12.57
CA ALA A 29 -2.08 -8.32 12.97
C ALA A 29 -1.00 -7.74 13.88
N ARG A 30 -1.05 -6.44 14.10
CA ARG A 30 -0.40 -5.76 15.23
C ARG A 30 -1.44 -4.99 16.03
N VAL A 31 -1.32 -5.09 17.34
CA VAL A 31 -2.21 -4.41 18.29
C VAL A 31 -1.38 -3.52 19.19
N HIS A 32 -1.76 -2.26 19.32
CA HIS A 32 -1.29 -1.45 20.45
C HIS A 32 -2.12 -1.83 21.68
N ASP A 33 -1.47 -2.28 22.74
CA ASP A 33 -2.14 -2.56 24.00
C ASP A 33 -1.44 -1.78 25.15
N PRO A 34 -2.11 -0.77 25.71
CA PRO A 34 -1.57 0.01 26.83
C PRO A 34 -1.25 -0.84 28.07
N GLU A 35 -2.05 -1.86 28.36
CA GLU A 35 -1.82 -2.76 29.50
C GLU A 35 -0.62 -3.69 29.28
N ALA A 36 -0.37 -4.10 28.01
CA ALA A 36 0.85 -4.81 27.67
C ALA A 36 2.08 -3.89 27.58
N GLY A 37 1.86 -2.58 27.61
CA GLY A 37 2.93 -1.56 27.58
C GLY A 37 3.47 -1.27 26.17
N GLY A 38 2.70 -1.59 25.11
CA GLY A 38 3.08 -1.25 23.73
C GLY A 38 2.55 -2.19 22.66
N PRO A 39 3.19 -2.22 21.47
CA PRO A 39 2.74 -3.04 20.37
C PRO A 39 2.92 -4.53 20.65
N CYS A 40 1.93 -5.30 20.20
CA CYS A 40 1.89 -6.76 20.25
C CYS A 40 1.78 -7.32 18.83
N VAL A 41 2.55 -8.36 18.54
CA VAL A 41 2.34 -9.22 17.36
C VAL A 41 1.15 -10.12 17.64
N ALA A 42 0.23 -10.27 16.71
CA ALA A 42 -0.99 -11.03 16.96
C ALA A 42 -1.43 -11.86 15.75
N ALA A 43 -2.10 -12.97 16.04
CA ALA A 43 -2.79 -13.80 15.07
C ALA A 43 -4.29 -13.47 15.05
N VAL A 44 -4.89 -13.34 13.87
CA VAL A 44 -6.34 -13.22 13.73
C VAL A 44 -6.95 -14.59 13.42
N ARG A 45 -7.82 -15.05 14.32
CA ARG A 45 -8.49 -16.36 14.25
C ARG A 45 -10.02 -16.16 14.35
N GLY A 46 -10.64 -15.92 13.20
CA GLY A 46 -12.01 -15.44 13.13
C GLY A 46 -12.16 -14.09 13.84
N GLU A 47 -13.10 -13.97 14.78
CA GLU A 47 -13.30 -12.74 15.55
C GLU A 47 -12.30 -12.53 16.71
N ARG A 48 -11.42 -13.49 16.97
CA ARG A 48 -10.41 -13.40 18.03
C ARG A 48 -9.06 -12.97 17.48
N VAL A 49 -8.42 -12.03 18.15
CA VAL A 49 -7.06 -11.59 17.90
C VAL A 49 -6.21 -12.03 19.08
N VAL A 50 -5.22 -12.90 18.86
CA VAL A 50 -4.44 -13.59 19.88
C VAL A 50 -3.02 -13.07 19.92
N ASP A 51 -2.53 -12.62 21.08
CA ASP A 51 -1.19 -12.11 21.29
C ASP A 51 -0.13 -13.22 21.13
N LEU A 52 0.75 -13.06 20.17
CA LEU A 52 1.89 -13.94 19.89
C LEU A 52 3.24 -13.30 20.26
N THR A 53 3.26 -12.17 20.96
CA THR A 53 4.50 -11.42 21.22
C THR A 53 5.55 -12.23 22.01
N ALA A 54 5.10 -13.17 22.86
CA ALA A 54 6.02 -14.07 23.55
C ALA A 54 6.64 -15.14 22.62
N VAL A 55 6.02 -15.42 21.47
CA VAL A 55 6.50 -16.37 20.45
C VAL A 55 7.41 -15.66 19.45
N ALA A 56 7.04 -14.45 19.05
CA ALA A 56 7.80 -13.59 18.18
C ALA A 56 7.62 -12.13 18.61
N PRO A 57 8.65 -11.48 19.17
CA PRO A 57 8.56 -10.12 19.70
C PRO A 57 8.21 -9.06 18.65
N THR A 58 8.56 -9.30 17.39
CA THR A 58 8.26 -8.42 16.26
C THR A 58 7.63 -9.21 15.12
N VAL A 59 6.96 -8.51 14.19
CA VAL A 59 6.50 -9.12 12.94
C VAL A 59 7.71 -9.58 12.11
N SER A 60 8.82 -8.86 12.17
CA SER A 60 10.06 -9.27 11.53
C SER A 60 10.51 -10.64 12.03
N ASP A 61 10.57 -10.85 13.35
CA ASP A 61 10.92 -12.16 13.94
C ASP A 61 9.96 -13.27 13.50
N LEU A 62 8.67 -12.97 13.46
CA LEU A 62 7.67 -13.95 13.01
C LEU A 62 7.88 -14.36 11.56
N LEU A 63 8.17 -13.40 10.68
CA LEU A 63 8.34 -13.65 9.24
C LEU A 63 9.64 -14.38 8.90
N GLU A 64 10.67 -14.32 9.75
CA GLU A 64 11.91 -15.12 9.59
C GLU A 64 11.69 -16.60 9.84
N ARG A 65 10.62 -17.00 10.52
CA ARG A 65 10.28 -18.39 10.83
C ARG A 65 9.79 -19.13 9.59
N ASP A 66 10.27 -20.33 9.36
CA ASP A 66 9.78 -21.19 8.27
C ASP A 66 8.38 -21.73 8.56
N ASP A 67 8.00 -21.89 9.85
CA ASP A 67 6.71 -22.33 10.34
C ASP A 67 5.73 -21.19 10.68
N ALA A 68 5.98 -19.96 10.19
CA ALA A 68 5.19 -18.78 10.56
C ALA A 68 3.67 -18.96 10.39
N ALA A 69 3.22 -19.60 9.30
CA ALA A 69 1.79 -19.82 9.05
C ALA A 69 1.16 -20.80 10.05
N GLU A 70 1.88 -21.86 10.44
CA GLU A 70 1.46 -22.82 11.48
C GLU A 70 1.38 -22.12 12.84
N VAL A 71 2.42 -21.36 13.21
CA VAL A 71 2.45 -20.56 14.44
C VAL A 71 1.24 -19.61 14.53
N VAL A 72 0.94 -18.90 13.45
CA VAL A 72 -0.21 -17.97 13.41
C VAL A 72 -1.54 -18.71 13.60
N ARG A 73 -1.69 -19.90 13.04
CA ARG A 73 -2.91 -20.68 13.18
C ARG A 73 -3.05 -21.33 14.56
N GLU A 74 -1.97 -21.87 15.14
CA GLU A 74 -2.05 -22.90 16.18
C GLU A 74 -1.35 -22.49 17.48
N ALA A 75 -0.35 -21.61 17.46
CA ALA A 75 0.41 -21.32 18.68
C ALA A 75 -0.51 -20.83 19.81
N ASP A 76 -0.29 -21.38 21.00
CA ASP A 76 -0.90 -20.86 22.21
C ASP A 76 -0.40 -19.43 22.44
N GLY A 77 -1.33 -18.50 22.50
CA GLY A 77 -1.05 -17.10 22.74
C GLY A 77 -1.29 -16.69 24.18
N GLY A 78 -0.86 -15.51 24.49
CA GLY A 78 -1.13 -14.88 25.77
C GLY A 78 -2.56 -14.32 25.84
N ARG A 79 -2.65 -12.99 25.89
CA ARG A 79 -3.90 -12.22 25.86
C ARG A 79 -4.62 -12.40 24.52
N ALA A 80 -5.93 -12.20 24.54
CA ALA A 80 -6.74 -12.13 23.32
C ALA A 80 -7.74 -10.98 23.40
N TRP A 81 -8.01 -10.38 22.24
CA TRP A 81 -9.00 -9.31 22.06
C TRP A 81 -10.09 -9.78 21.10
N ARG A 82 -11.27 -9.16 21.18
CA ARG A 82 -12.26 -9.26 20.11
C ARG A 82 -11.88 -8.30 18.98
N LEU A 83 -11.99 -8.77 17.75
CA LEU A 83 -11.65 -7.95 16.58
C LEU A 83 -12.53 -6.69 16.49
N ASP A 84 -13.83 -6.82 16.76
CA ASP A 84 -14.76 -5.69 16.77
C ASP A 84 -14.37 -4.61 17.79
N ASP A 85 -13.88 -5.02 18.98
CA ASP A 85 -13.45 -4.06 20.01
C ASP A 85 -12.21 -3.26 19.52
N LEU A 86 -11.27 -3.94 18.85
CA LEU A 86 -10.09 -3.29 18.26
C LEU A 86 -10.45 -2.35 17.10
N LEU A 87 -11.43 -2.73 16.28
CA LEU A 87 -11.92 -1.92 15.16
C LEU A 87 -12.75 -0.73 15.62
N GLY A 88 -13.48 -0.85 16.71
CA GLY A 88 -14.24 0.23 17.33
C GLY A 88 -13.37 1.25 18.06
N ALA A 89 -12.11 0.94 18.33
CA ALA A 89 -11.17 1.82 19.01
C ALA A 89 -10.50 2.78 18.02
N PRO A 90 -10.53 4.10 18.27
CA PRO A 90 -9.88 5.05 17.38
C PRO A 90 -8.35 4.93 17.50
N PRO A 91 -7.63 4.64 16.39
CA PRO A 91 -6.18 4.60 16.39
C PRO A 91 -5.56 5.93 16.80
N GLY A 92 -4.48 5.86 17.60
CA GLY A 92 -3.79 7.05 18.09
C GLY A 92 -4.35 7.63 19.39
N GLN A 93 -5.42 7.10 19.96
CA GLN A 93 -5.86 7.35 21.33
C GLN A 93 -5.24 6.29 22.25
N GLY A 94 -4.11 6.62 22.86
CA GLY A 94 -3.20 5.69 23.54
C GLY A 94 -3.76 4.84 24.69
N ASP A 95 -4.99 5.09 25.14
CA ASP A 95 -5.53 4.50 26.37
C ASP A 95 -6.39 3.24 26.13
N VAL A 96 -6.59 2.81 24.88
CA VAL A 96 -7.37 1.61 24.54
C VAL A 96 -6.64 0.75 23.51
N PRO A 97 -6.78 -0.59 23.57
CA PRO A 97 -6.23 -1.46 22.54
C PRO A 97 -6.82 -1.14 21.16
N HIS A 98 -5.97 -1.07 20.14
CA HIS A 98 -6.39 -0.82 18.75
C HIS A 98 -5.42 -1.45 17.75
N LEU A 99 -5.87 -1.59 16.48
CA LEU A 99 -5.05 -2.11 15.41
C LEU A 99 -3.98 -1.11 14.97
N LEU A 100 -2.79 -1.61 14.67
CA LEU A 100 -1.70 -0.92 14.00
C LEU A 100 -1.52 -1.46 12.58
N ALA A 101 -0.68 -0.80 11.75
CA ALA A 101 -0.19 -1.44 10.53
C ALA A 101 0.47 -2.78 10.86
N PRO A 102 0.17 -3.87 10.11
CA PRO A 102 0.64 -5.22 10.44
C PRO A 102 2.10 -5.48 10.01
N VAL A 103 2.90 -4.44 9.91
CA VAL A 103 4.35 -4.45 9.67
C VAL A 103 5.04 -3.58 10.73
N ASP A 104 6.29 -3.87 11.06
CA ASP A 104 7.05 -3.11 12.07
C ASP A 104 8.44 -2.69 11.60
N LEU A 105 9.43 -3.57 11.64
CA LEU A 105 10.82 -3.25 11.29
C LEU A 105 11.08 -3.30 9.77
N GLN A 106 10.11 -3.74 8.98
CA GLN A 106 10.19 -3.73 7.53
C GLN A 106 10.20 -2.29 7.02
N VAL A 107 11.25 -1.89 6.32
CA VAL A 107 11.24 -0.63 5.57
C VAL A 107 10.19 -0.71 4.46
N VAL A 108 9.43 0.36 4.26
CA VAL A 108 8.38 0.38 3.25
C VAL A 108 8.94 0.89 1.93
N LYS A 109 8.98 0.00 0.95
CA LYS A 109 9.36 0.28 -0.44
C LYS A 109 8.13 0.32 -1.33
N ALA A 110 8.22 1.02 -2.44
CA ALA A 110 7.17 1.00 -3.45
C ALA A 110 7.77 0.95 -4.85
N ALA A 111 7.05 0.28 -5.76
CA ALA A 111 7.36 0.25 -7.18
C ALA A 111 6.35 1.12 -7.93
N GLY A 112 6.86 2.04 -8.75
CA GLY A 112 6.04 2.91 -9.61
C GLY A 112 5.90 2.36 -11.02
N VAL A 113 4.85 2.82 -11.74
CA VAL A 113 4.65 2.62 -13.18
C VAL A 113 4.69 1.15 -13.63
N THR A 114 4.08 0.28 -12.83
CA THR A 114 4.13 -1.18 -13.06
C THR A 114 2.98 -1.72 -13.93
N PHE A 115 2.09 -0.87 -14.41
CA PHE A 115 0.97 -1.25 -15.27
C PHE A 115 1.05 -0.53 -16.62
N ALA A 116 1.09 -1.29 -17.73
CA ALA A 116 1.24 -0.75 -19.08
C ALA A 116 0.12 0.24 -19.47
N ARG A 117 -1.10 0.01 -18.99
CA ARG A 117 -2.24 0.88 -19.26
C ARG A 117 -2.09 2.26 -18.60
N SER A 118 -1.72 2.30 -17.33
CA SER A 118 -1.48 3.58 -16.64
C SER A 118 -0.27 4.32 -17.20
N LEU A 119 0.75 3.59 -17.66
CA LEU A 119 1.91 4.13 -18.34
C LEU A 119 1.53 4.93 -19.58
N LEU A 120 0.70 4.37 -20.46
CA LEU A 120 0.27 5.05 -21.71
C LEU A 120 -0.47 6.36 -21.41
N GLU A 121 -1.38 6.34 -20.44
CA GLU A 121 -2.14 7.52 -20.05
C GLU A 121 -1.22 8.62 -19.46
N ARG A 122 -0.24 8.26 -18.63
CA ARG A 122 0.76 9.22 -18.10
C ARG A 122 1.60 9.86 -19.21
N VAL A 123 2.02 9.07 -20.21
CA VAL A 123 2.75 9.61 -21.39
C VAL A 123 1.88 10.58 -22.18
N ILE A 124 0.60 10.26 -22.35
CA ILE A 124 -0.36 11.13 -23.04
C ILE A 124 -0.56 12.42 -22.24
N GLU A 125 -0.82 12.34 -20.97
CA GLU A 125 -0.99 13.50 -20.06
C GLU A 125 0.22 14.43 -20.11
N GLU A 126 1.44 13.88 -19.98
CA GLU A 126 2.69 14.64 -20.04
C GLU A 126 2.85 15.41 -21.36
N ARG A 127 2.49 14.77 -22.48
CA ARG A 127 2.67 15.35 -23.82
C ARG A 127 1.60 16.36 -24.22
N THR A 128 0.45 16.30 -23.60
CA THR A 128 -0.71 17.07 -24.03
C THR A 128 -1.09 18.20 -23.08
N GLY A 129 -0.50 18.20 -21.89
CA GLY A 129 -0.86 19.18 -20.86
C GLY A 129 -2.34 19.19 -20.53
N GLY A 130 -3.04 18.04 -20.75
CA GLY A 130 -4.48 17.91 -20.51
C GLY A 130 -5.40 18.28 -21.69
N ASP A 131 -4.84 18.59 -22.89
CA ASP A 131 -5.65 18.84 -24.10
C ASP A 131 -6.25 17.52 -24.66
N PRO A 132 -7.59 17.32 -24.63
CA PRO A 132 -8.22 16.07 -25.06
C PRO A 132 -8.07 15.79 -26.56
N ALA A 133 -8.05 16.82 -27.41
CA ALA A 133 -7.91 16.66 -28.86
C ALA A 133 -6.48 16.24 -29.23
N LEU A 134 -5.50 16.75 -28.50
CA LEU A 134 -4.11 16.36 -28.66
C LEU A 134 -3.89 14.96 -28.07
N ALA A 135 -4.53 14.62 -26.95
CA ALA A 135 -4.48 13.31 -26.31
C ALA A 135 -4.90 12.17 -27.27
N ALA A 136 -6.02 12.34 -27.97
CA ALA A 136 -6.48 11.36 -28.96
C ALA A 136 -5.45 11.11 -30.07
N ARG A 137 -4.83 12.17 -30.60
CA ARG A 137 -3.79 12.07 -31.65
C ARG A 137 -2.51 11.41 -31.16
N VAL A 138 -2.06 11.78 -29.96
CA VAL A 138 -0.86 11.16 -29.35
C VAL A 138 -1.10 9.68 -29.09
N ARG A 139 -2.26 9.31 -28.53
CA ARG A 139 -2.65 7.91 -28.30
C ARG A 139 -2.63 7.09 -29.60
N GLU A 140 -3.29 7.59 -30.65
CA GLU A 140 -3.34 6.94 -31.94
C GLU A 140 -1.95 6.77 -32.57
N ARG A 141 -1.07 7.76 -32.40
CA ARG A 141 0.32 7.71 -32.90
C ARG A 141 1.13 6.68 -32.12
N VAL A 142 1.07 6.66 -30.80
CA VAL A 142 1.78 5.67 -29.96
C VAL A 142 1.29 4.26 -30.28
N VAL A 143 -0.04 4.02 -30.31
CA VAL A 143 -0.65 2.73 -30.61
C VAL A 143 -0.20 2.22 -32.00
N ARG A 144 -0.14 3.07 -33.02
CA ARG A 144 0.36 2.69 -34.35
C ARG A 144 1.84 2.30 -34.34
N LEU A 145 2.67 3.02 -33.58
CA LEU A 145 4.12 2.79 -33.51
C LEU A 145 4.47 1.47 -32.81
N VAL A 146 3.75 1.16 -31.71
CA VAL A 146 3.99 -0.07 -30.91
C VAL A 146 3.18 -1.28 -31.39
N GLY A 147 2.52 -1.18 -32.55
CA GLY A 147 1.76 -2.30 -33.12
C GLY A 147 0.48 -2.66 -32.37
N GLY A 148 -0.11 -1.71 -31.63
CA GLY A 148 -1.42 -1.82 -31.01
C GLY A 148 -1.47 -2.22 -29.56
N ARG A 149 -0.38 -2.73 -28.93
CA ARG A 149 -0.38 -3.13 -27.52
C ARG A 149 0.97 -2.94 -26.85
N LEU A 150 0.98 -2.11 -25.79
CA LEU A 150 2.06 -2.10 -24.79
C LEU A 150 1.91 -3.26 -23.78
N ASP A 151 0.70 -3.75 -23.60
CA ASP A 151 0.30 -4.79 -22.64
C ASP A 151 0.80 -6.19 -23.02
N GLY A 152 1.85 -6.41 -23.60
CA GLY A 152 2.46 -7.71 -23.89
C GLY A 152 3.96 -7.59 -24.03
N ILE A 153 4.46 -6.37 -23.86
CA ILE A 153 5.90 -6.12 -23.90
C ILE A 153 6.48 -6.46 -22.52
N ARG A 154 7.33 -7.48 -22.48
CA ARG A 154 8.09 -7.77 -21.28
C ARG A 154 9.13 -6.67 -21.05
N PRO A 155 9.10 -5.96 -19.92
CA PRO A 155 10.10 -4.95 -19.61
C PRO A 155 11.54 -5.48 -19.67
N GLY A 156 12.46 -4.67 -20.21
CA GLY A 156 13.86 -5.06 -20.38
C GLY A 156 14.14 -6.07 -21.50
N SER A 157 13.12 -6.50 -22.25
CA SER A 157 13.28 -7.45 -23.36
C SER A 157 13.86 -6.80 -24.63
N PRO A 158 14.38 -7.57 -25.60
CA PRO A 158 14.78 -7.06 -26.90
C PRO A 158 13.63 -6.34 -27.64
N GLU A 159 12.38 -6.77 -27.43
CA GLU A 159 11.18 -6.14 -27.98
C GLU A 159 10.97 -4.75 -27.35
N ALA A 160 11.12 -4.63 -26.02
CA ALA A 160 11.07 -3.35 -25.32
C ALA A 160 12.14 -2.38 -25.81
N ALA A 161 13.39 -2.87 -26.06
CA ALA A 161 14.46 -2.06 -26.62
C ALA A 161 14.12 -1.51 -28.01
N LYS A 162 13.52 -2.32 -28.89
CA LYS A 162 13.05 -1.88 -30.22
C LYS A 162 11.97 -0.80 -30.12
N VAL A 163 11.02 -0.99 -29.20
CA VAL A 163 9.97 0.02 -28.94
C VAL A 163 10.58 1.31 -28.43
N LYS A 164 11.58 1.24 -27.55
CA LYS A 164 12.34 2.40 -27.09
C LYS A 164 12.98 3.15 -28.23
N GLU A 165 13.69 2.48 -29.15
CA GLU A 165 14.31 3.09 -30.31
C GLU A 165 13.29 3.82 -31.21
N LEU A 166 12.15 3.20 -31.49
CA LEU A 166 11.08 3.82 -32.27
C LEU A 166 10.50 5.05 -31.59
N LEU A 167 10.21 4.98 -30.30
CA LEU A 167 9.64 6.09 -29.56
C LEU A 167 10.63 7.25 -29.36
N LEU A 168 11.93 6.96 -29.24
CA LEU A 168 12.99 7.96 -29.24
C LEU A 168 13.07 8.70 -30.58
N ALA A 169 13.06 7.98 -31.71
CA ALA A 169 13.09 8.55 -33.07
C ALA A 169 11.90 9.50 -33.31
N GLU A 170 10.75 9.20 -32.71
CA GLU A 170 9.53 10.00 -32.82
C GLU A 170 9.40 11.11 -31.75
N GLY A 171 10.37 11.21 -30.84
CA GLY A 171 10.34 12.17 -29.74
C GLY A 171 9.25 11.89 -28.70
N LEU A 172 8.79 10.63 -28.60
CA LEU A 172 7.71 10.19 -27.70
C LEU A 172 8.21 9.44 -26.46
N TRP A 173 9.52 9.25 -26.29
CA TRP A 173 10.07 8.62 -25.09
C TRP A 173 9.95 9.54 -23.89
N SER A 174 9.63 8.98 -22.74
CA SER A 174 9.51 9.69 -21.46
C SER A 174 10.16 8.90 -20.32
N GLN A 175 10.38 9.56 -19.18
CA GLN A 175 10.87 8.90 -17.96
C GLN A 175 9.95 7.78 -17.47
N TYR A 176 8.64 7.90 -17.67
CA TYR A 176 7.68 6.86 -17.31
C TYR A 176 7.82 5.60 -18.19
N LEU A 177 8.10 5.77 -19.48
CA LEU A 177 8.41 4.66 -20.37
C LEU A 177 9.72 3.98 -19.99
N GLU A 178 10.72 4.75 -19.54
CA GLU A 178 12.01 4.20 -19.10
C GLU A 178 11.83 3.19 -17.96
N VAL A 179 11.06 3.52 -16.92
CA VAL A 179 10.84 2.63 -15.77
C VAL A 179 9.74 1.59 -16.03
N GLY A 180 8.76 1.91 -16.90
CA GLY A 180 7.64 1.01 -17.21
C GLY A 180 8.03 -0.17 -18.08
N ILE A 181 8.82 0.05 -19.14
CA ILE A 181 9.24 -1.00 -20.09
C ILE A 181 10.75 -1.16 -20.24
N GLY A 182 11.56 -0.28 -19.66
CA GLY A 182 13.03 -0.39 -19.63
C GLY A 182 13.50 -1.57 -18.76
N PRO A 183 14.81 -1.77 -18.63
CA PRO A 183 15.37 -2.88 -17.85
C PRO A 183 15.09 -2.75 -16.35
N ASP A 184 15.16 -1.54 -15.82
CA ASP A 184 15.08 -1.26 -14.38
C ASP A 184 13.71 -0.69 -14.02
N PRO A 185 12.97 -1.27 -13.04
CA PRO A 185 11.76 -0.69 -12.50
C PRO A 185 12.08 0.54 -11.65
N GLU A 186 11.11 1.44 -11.51
CA GLU A 186 11.14 2.41 -10.44
C GLU A 186 10.92 1.71 -9.11
N VAL A 187 11.88 1.81 -8.17
CA VAL A 187 11.72 1.36 -6.79
C VAL A 187 12.23 2.46 -5.86
N PHE A 188 11.38 2.91 -4.94
CA PHE A 188 11.73 3.97 -4.01
C PHE A 188 11.35 3.61 -2.56
N THR A 189 11.79 4.42 -1.59
CA THR A 189 11.37 4.29 -0.20
C THR A 189 10.10 5.13 0.00
N LYS A 190 8.99 4.46 0.31
CA LYS A 190 7.70 5.10 0.55
C LYS A 190 7.60 5.68 1.95
N ALA A 191 8.04 4.92 2.93
CA ALA A 191 7.93 5.31 4.34
C ALA A 191 8.99 4.59 5.19
N PRO A 192 9.45 5.21 6.28
CA PRO A 192 10.33 4.56 7.23
C PRO A 192 9.62 3.47 8.04
N VAL A 193 10.42 2.63 8.72
CA VAL A 193 9.91 1.58 9.61
C VAL A 193 8.98 2.17 10.69
N LEU A 194 7.91 1.44 11.04
CA LEU A 194 6.93 1.82 12.07
C LEU A 194 6.10 3.09 11.78
N SER A 195 6.22 3.71 10.60
CA SER A 195 5.50 4.96 10.28
C SER A 195 4.18 4.74 9.54
N ALA A 196 3.98 3.57 8.95
CA ALA A 196 2.71 3.24 8.27
C ALA A 196 1.55 3.18 9.28
N VAL A 197 0.38 3.65 8.85
CA VAL A 197 -0.85 3.58 9.65
C VAL A 197 -1.67 2.34 9.24
N GLY A 198 -2.46 1.81 10.18
CA GLY A 198 -3.32 0.63 9.98
C GLY A 198 -4.74 0.98 9.53
N THR A 199 -5.59 -0.05 9.43
CA THR A 199 -7.02 0.15 9.17
C THR A 199 -7.71 0.90 10.31
N GLY A 200 -8.69 1.75 9.99
CA GLY A 200 -9.39 2.61 10.94
C GLY A 200 -8.63 3.89 11.31
N ALA A 201 -7.35 4.02 10.94
CA ALA A 201 -6.56 5.22 11.19
C ALA A 201 -6.86 6.35 10.19
N ASP A 202 -6.47 7.57 10.57
CA ASP A 202 -6.42 8.70 9.65
C ASP A 202 -5.30 8.49 8.63
N ILE A 203 -5.58 8.85 7.35
CA ILE A 203 -4.57 8.89 6.30
C ILE A 203 -4.29 10.33 5.90
N GLY A 204 -3.01 10.69 5.89
CA GLY A 204 -2.56 12.08 5.73
C GLY A 204 -2.36 12.49 4.27
N VAL A 205 -2.96 13.61 3.91
CA VAL A 205 -2.68 14.34 2.67
C VAL A 205 -2.07 15.68 3.04
N LEU A 206 -0.91 16.03 2.48
CA LEU A 206 -0.24 17.29 2.78
C LEU A 206 -1.14 18.48 2.44
N ARG A 207 -1.37 19.39 3.41
CA ARG A 207 -2.26 20.54 3.24
C ARG A 207 -1.93 21.44 2.03
N ALA A 208 -0.65 21.50 1.67
CA ALA A 208 -0.20 22.29 0.52
C ALA A 208 -0.52 21.64 -0.84
N SER A 209 -0.95 20.38 -0.88
CA SER A 209 -1.34 19.70 -2.10
C SER A 209 -2.78 20.03 -2.47
N VAL A 210 -3.00 20.37 -3.72
CA VAL A 210 -4.32 20.68 -4.28
C VAL A 210 -4.80 19.62 -5.27
N TRP A 211 -3.93 18.67 -5.62
CA TRP A 211 -4.23 17.56 -6.50
C TRP A 211 -3.53 16.28 -6.04
N ASN A 212 -4.31 15.39 -5.44
CA ASN A 212 -3.83 14.18 -4.80
C ASN A 212 -4.85 13.05 -4.95
N ASN A 213 -4.41 11.81 -4.77
CA ASN A 213 -5.26 10.64 -4.95
C ASN A 213 -4.80 9.46 -4.07
N PRO A 214 -5.71 8.50 -3.81
CA PRO A 214 -5.32 7.19 -3.29
C PRO A 214 -4.64 6.38 -4.39
N GLU A 215 -3.69 5.54 -4.01
CA GLU A 215 -3.13 4.49 -4.86
C GLU A 215 -3.34 3.14 -4.16
N PRO A 216 -4.43 2.42 -4.51
CA PRO A 216 -4.72 1.09 -3.97
C PRO A 216 -3.77 0.05 -4.54
N GLU A 217 -3.08 -0.69 -3.67
CA GLU A 217 -2.04 -1.62 -4.08
C GLU A 217 -2.04 -2.91 -3.26
N ALA A 218 -1.56 -3.99 -3.87
CA ALA A 218 -1.04 -5.11 -3.10
C ALA A 218 0.32 -4.74 -2.53
N VAL A 219 0.58 -5.19 -1.30
CA VAL A 219 1.86 -5.02 -0.61
C VAL A 219 2.41 -6.39 -0.28
N LEU A 220 3.58 -6.73 -0.82
CA LEU A 220 4.30 -7.94 -0.46
C LEU A 220 5.07 -7.71 0.83
N VAL A 221 5.05 -8.69 1.72
CA VAL A 221 5.90 -8.66 2.92
C VAL A 221 6.99 -9.72 2.75
N VAL A 222 8.24 -9.26 2.80
CA VAL A 222 9.43 -10.02 2.40
C VAL A 222 10.38 -10.13 3.58
N ASP A 223 10.95 -11.32 3.82
CA ASP A 223 11.90 -11.55 4.91
C ASP A 223 13.33 -11.08 4.55
N SER A 224 14.27 -11.21 5.50
CA SER A 224 15.67 -10.80 5.34
C SER A 224 16.41 -11.57 4.24
N ARG A 225 15.89 -12.70 3.80
CA ARG A 225 16.44 -13.56 2.74
C ARG A 225 15.84 -13.27 1.37
N GLY A 226 14.96 -12.26 1.26
CA GLY A 226 14.27 -11.90 0.02
C GLY A 226 13.13 -12.83 -0.35
N ARG A 227 12.62 -13.64 0.59
CA ARG A 227 11.49 -14.53 0.37
C ARG A 227 10.19 -13.80 0.66
N VAL A 228 9.25 -13.83 -0.26
CA VAL A 228 7.89 -13.34 -0.01
C VAL A 228 7.23 -14.24 1.03
N ARG A 229 6.84 -13.65 2.16
CA ARG A 229 6.22 -14.36 3.29
C ARG A 229 4.71 -14.19 3.33
N GLY A 230 4.21 -13.13 2.73
CA GLY A 230 2.80 -12.82 2.71
C GLY A 230 2.45 -11.61 1.86
N ALA A 231 1.18 -11.28 1.82
CA ALA A 231 0.66 -10.10 1.15
C ALA A 231 -0.40 -9.41 2.00
N THR A 232 -0.56 -8.11 1.77
CA THR A 232 -1.59 -7.27 2.39
C THR A 232 -2.02 -6.18 1.42
N LEU A 233 -2.93 -5.30 1.84
CA LEU A 233 -3.34 -4.13 1.07
C LEU A 233 -2.57 -2.89 1.54
N GLY A 234 -2.43 -1.92 0.65
CA GLY A 234 -1.84 -0.64 0.97
C GLY A 234 -2.48 0.52 0.23
N ASN A 235 -2.31 1.72 0.80
CA ASN A 235 -2.60 2.98 0.13
C ASN A 235 -1.31 3.81 0.09
N ASP A 236 -0.73 3.91 -1.11
CA ASP A 236 0.41 4.79 -1.41
C ASP A 236 -0.11 6.18 -1.79
N VAL A 237 -0.56 6.97 -0.81
CA VAL A 237 -1.09 8.31 -1.09
C VAL A 237 -0.12 9.11 -1.94
N ASN A 238 -0.63 9.66 -3.04
CA ASN A 238 0.15 10.41 -4.00
C ASN A 238 -0.27 11.89 -4.05
N LEU A 239 0.71 12.78 -4.06
CA LEU A 239 0.53 14.20 -4.29
C LEU A 239 0.91 14.50 -5.75
N ARG A 240 -0.06 14.37 -6.68
CA ARG A 240 0.18 14.49 -8.13
C ARG A 240 0.71 15.87 -8.54
N ASP A 241 0.26 16.92 -7.88
CA ASP A 241 0.74 18.29 -8.10
C ASP A 241 2.21 18.49 -7.65
N VAL A 242 2.71 17.66 -6.74
CA VAL A 242 4.12 17.67 -6.31
C VAL A 242 4.97 16.76 -7.19
N GLU A 243 4.54 15.51 -7.39
CA GLU A 243 5.22 14.51 -8.21
C GLU A 243 5.38 15.00 -9.66
N GLY A 244 4.31 15.55 -10.25
CA GLY A 244 4.30 16.03 -11.64
C GLY A 244 5.19 17.23 -11.91
N ARG A 245 5.65 17.97 -10.87
CA ARG A 245 6.57 19.10 -11.06
C ARG A 245 7.99 18.66 -11.36
N SER A 246 8.45 17.59 -10.75
CA SER A 246 9.81 17.07 -10.93
C SER A 246 9.96 15.70 -10.30
N ALA A 247 10.62 14.77 -10.99
CA ALA A 247 11.04 13.47 -10.43
C ALA A 247 11.90 13.62 -9.16
N LEU A 248 12.59 14.75 -8.97
CA LEU A 248 13.39 15.04 -7.79
C LEU A 248 12.54 15.36 -6.55
N LEU A 249 11.23 15.53 -6.71
CA LEU A 249 10.28 15.77 -5.63
C LEU A 249 9.52 14.51 -5.19
N LEU A 250 9.91 13.32 -5.68
CA LEU A 250 9.21 12.06 -5.36
C LEU A 250 9.10 11.85 -3.84
N SER A 251 10.18 12.00 -3.08
CA SER A 251 10.12 11.86 -1.61
C SER A 251 9.12 12.85 -0.98
N ARG A 252 9.06 14.08 -1.49
CA ARG A 252 8.09 15.08 -1.00
C ARG A 252 6.65 14.71 -1.33
N ALA A 253 6.43 14.05 -2.47
CA ALA A 253 5.11 13.59 -2.90
C ALA A 253 4.63 12.38 -2.09
N LYS A 254 5.55 11.52 -1.64
CA LYS A 254 5.25 10.18 -1.11
C LYS A 254 5.43 10.03 0.41
N ASP A 255 6.45 10.65 1.01
CA ASP A 255 6.80 10.47 2.43
C ASP A 255 6.35 11.68 3.27
N ASN A 256 5.13 11.60 3.78
CA ASN A 256 4.54 12.58 4.69
C ASN A 256 3.91 11.87 5.89
N ASN A 257 3.63 12.58 6.99
CA ASN A 257 2.97 11.98 8.15
C ASN A 257 1.65 11.34 7.77
N ALA A 258 1.48 10.07 8.14
CA ALA A 258 0.32 9.22 7.87
C ALA A 258 -0.03 9.02 6.37
N SER A 259 0.88 9.33 5.41
CA SER A 259 0.61 9.19 3.96
C SER A 259 0.80 7.77 3.42
N CYS A 260 1.06 6.80 4.29
CA CYS A 260 1.21 5.38 3.95
C CYS A 260 0.32 4.55 4.86
N ALA A 261 -0.68 3.86 4.31
CA ALA A 261 -1.47 2.89 5.06
C ALA A 261 -1.18 1.47 4.59
N ILE A 262 -1.10 0.52 5.54
CA ILE A 262 -0.90 -0.90 5.29
C ILE A 262 -1.86 -1.69 6.18
N GLY A 263 -2.58 -2.65 5.62
CA GLY A 263 -3.51 -3.49 6.39
C GLY A 263 -4.62 -4.14 5.54
N PRO A 264 -5.63 -4.71 6.19
CA PRO A 264 -5.83 -4.79 7.65
C PRO A 264 -4.88 -5.77 8.34
N PHE A 265 -4.51 -6.86 7.66
CA PHE A 265 -3.67 -7.95 8.16
C PHE A 265 -2.66 -8.35 7.09
N VAL A 266 -1.51 -8.91 7.49
CA VAL A 266 -0.67 -9.67 6.56
C VAL A 266 -1.23 -11.09 6.46
N ARG A 267 -1.65 -11.51 5.26
CA ARG A 267 -1.95 -12.88 4.96
C ARG A 267 -0.67 -13.59 4.58
N LEU A 268 -0.26 -14.57 5.37
CA LEU A 268 0.94 -15.37 5.10
C LEU A 268 0.71 -16.31 3.91
N LEU A 269 1.79 -16.58 3.17
CA LEU A 269 1.78 -17.61 2.14
C LEU A 269 1.71 -19.00 2.78
N ASP A 270 0.89 -19.85 2.21
CA ASP A 270 0.68 -21.24 2.58
C ASP A 270 0.19 -22.05 1.37
N ASP A 271 -0.24 -23.29 1.59
CA ASP A 271 -0.73 -24.19 0.52
C ASP A 271 -2.01 -23.66 -0.16
N ASP A 272 -2.85 -22.89 0.56
CA ASP A 272 -4.09 -22.29 0.06
C ASP A 272 -3.89 -20.90 -0.57
N PHE A 273 -2.78 -20.22 -0.26
CA PHE A 273 -2.46 -18.88 -0.71
C PHE A 273 -0.98 -18.75 -1.07
N GLY A 274 -0.61 -19.28 -2.22
CA GLY A 274 0.74 -19.16 -2.75
C GLY A 274 0.96 -17.91 -3.60
N ILE A 275 2.17 -17.80 -4.18
CA ILE A 275 2.56 -16.64 -5.01
C ILE A 275 1.66 -16.47 -6.26
N ASP A 276 1.11 -17.56 -6.81
CA ASP A 276 0.20 -17.48 -7.94
C ASP A 276 -1.17 -16.90 -7.54
N ALA A 277 -1.60 -17.12 -6.30
CA ALA A 277 -2.77 -16.44 -5.75
C ALA A 277 -2.52 -14.94 -5.62
N VAL A 278 -1.30 -14.52 -5.23
CA VAL A 278 -0.90 -13.10 -5.19
C VAL A 278 -0.94 -12.49 -6.59
N ARG A 279 -0.40 -13.17 -7.60
CA ARG A 279 -0.45 -12.73 -9.01
C ARG A 279 -1.88 -12.56 -9.55
N GLY A 280 -2.81 -13.26 -8.94
CA GLY A 280 -4.23 -13.25 -9.31
C GLY A 280 -5.10 -12.30 -8.48
N LEU A 281 -4.54 -11.47 -7.60
CA LEU A 281 -5.31 -10.57 -6.73
C LEU A 281 -6.05 -9.52 -7.54
N ASP A 282 -7.32 -9.34 -7.20
CA ASP A 282 -8.14 -8.22 -7.59
C ASP A 282 -8.31 -7.30 -6.38
N ILE A 283 -8.20 -5.99 -6.62
CA ILE A 283 -8.26 -4.95 -5.59
C ILE A 283 -9.31 -3.93 -6.01
N ASP A 284 -10.29 -3.71 -5.16
CA ASP A 284 -11.33 -2.71 -5.33
C ASP A 284 -11.02 -1.46 -4.50
N LEU A 285 -11.30 -0.32 -5.09
CA LEU A 285 -11.26 0.98 -4.44
C LEU A 285 -12.66 1.59 -4.38
N ARG A 286 -13.02 2.13 -3.22
CA ARG A 286 -14.17 3.00 -3.04
C ARG A 286 -13.77 4.19 -2.18
N VAL A 287 -14.03 5.39 -2.68
CA VAL A 287 -13.88 6.63 -1.90
C VAL A 287 -15.26 7.21 -1.69
N GLU A 288 -15.60 7.52 -0.45
CA GLU A 288 -16.87 8.13 -0.07
C GLU A 288 -16.61 9.48 0.61
N GLY A 289 -17.13 10.53 0.02
CA GLY A 289 -17.04 11.88 0.56
C GLY A 289 -18.15 12.20 1.55
N PRO A 290 -17.92 13.11 2.51
CA PRO A 290 -18.94 13.60 3.42
C PRO A 290 -20.05 14.39 2.69
N ASP A 291 -19.79 14.80 1.46
CA ASP A 291 -20.70 15.47 0.52
C ASP A 291 -21.60 14.50 -0.26
N GLY A 292 -21.45 13.19 -0.04
CA GLY A 292 -22.17 12.14 -0.76
C GLY A 292 -21.52 11.72 -2.08
N TYR A 293 -20.32 12.25 -2.38
CA TYR A 293 -19.53 11.80 -3.53
C TYR A 293 -19.11 10.34 -3.35
N VAL A 294 -19.13 9.57 -4.44
CA VAL A 294 -18.65 8.18 -4.45
C VAL A 294 -17.83 7.94 -5.70
N LEU A 295 -16.55 7.59 -5.51
CA LEU A 295 -15.66 7.07 -6.55
C LEU A 295 -15.53 5.56 -6.40
N ARG A 296 -15.50 4.83 -7.52
CA ARG A 296 -15.18 3.40 -7.56
C ARG A 296 -14.08 3.13 -8.57
N GLY A 297 -13.21 2.21 -8.24
CA GLY A 297 -12.15 1.75 -9.12
C GLY A 297 -11.75 0.33 -8.80
N SER A 298 -11.01 -0.29 -9.70
CA SER A 298 -10.46 -1.62 -9.50
C SER A 298 -9.08 -1.73 -10.14
N SER A 299 -8.28 -2.64 -9.61
CA SER A 299 -6.96 -3.00 -10.11
C SER A 299 -6.82 -4.52 -10.05
N SER A 300 -6.14 -5.12 -11.01
CA SER A 300 -5.86 -6.56 -11.00
C SER A 300 -4.37 -6.80 -11.22
N LEU A 301 -3.75 -7.57 -10.34
CA LEU A 301 -2.33 -7.95 -10.51
C LEU A 301 -2.10 -8.82 -11.75
N ARG A 302 -3.15 -9.36 -12.38
CA ARG A 302 -3.04 -10.03 -13.69
C ARG A 302 -2.62 -9.09 -14.81
N GLU A 303 -2.83 -7.77 -14.64
CA GLU A 303 -2.50 -6.74 -15.61
C GLU A 303 -1.14 -6.07 -15.35
N ILE A 304 -0.43 -6.52 -14.29
CA ILE A 304 0.90 -5.98 -13.98
C ILE A 304 1.90 -6.31 -15.10
N SER A 305 2.68 -5.34 -15.52
CA SER A 305 3.66 -5.51 -16.60
C SER A 305 4.96 -6.17 -16.17
N ARG A 306 5.28 -6.10 -14.87
CA ARG A 306 6.42 -6.79 -14.24
C ARG A 306 5.92 -7.79 -13.23
N ASP A 307 6.44 -9.02 -13.27
CA ASP A 307 6.11 -10.01 -12.24
C ASP A 307 6.47 -9.50 -10.84
N VAL A 308 5.65 -9.83 -9.86
CA VAL A 308 5.87 -9.40 -8.47
C VAL A 308 7.21 -9.86 -7.91
N LEU A 309 7.73 -11.03 -8.34
CA LEU A 309 9.06 -11.51 -7.96
C LEU A 309 10.19 -10.77 -8.69
N ASP A 310 9.96 -10.25 -9.90
CA ASP A 310 10.92 -9.38 -10.58
C ASP A 310 11.08 -8.06 -9.79
N LEU A 311 9.97 -7.51 -9.24
CA LEU A 311 10.01 -6.32 -8.37
C LEU A 311 10.76 -6.61 -7.06
N VAL A 312 10.55 -7.77 -6.45
CA VAL A 312 11.33 -8.21 -5.27
C VAL A 312 12.81 -8.30 -5.61
N SER A 313 13.16 -8.91 -6.75
CA SER A 313 14.55 -9.08 -7.20
C SER A 313 15.23 -7.75 -7.54
N ALA A 314 14.48 -6.75 -8.01
CA ALA A 314 14.97 -5.40 -8.23
C ALA A 314 15.19 -4.63 -6.92
N THR A 315 14.48 -5.01 -5.87
CA THR A 315 14.58 -4.38 -4.54
C THR A 315 15.70 -5.03 -3.71
N TYR A 316 15.80 -6.35 -3.71
CA TYR A 316 16.69 -7.15 -2.87
C TYR A 316 17.62 -8.02 -3.69
N GLY A 317 18.89 -8.12 -3.29
CA GLY A 317 19.89 -8.98 -3.92
C GLY A 317 21.29 -8.64 -3.43
N ALA A 318 22.31 -9.04 -4.21
CA ALA A 318 23.71 -8.70 -3.90
C ALA A 318 23.95 -7.17 -3.84
N HIS A 319 23.09 -6.39 -4.53
CA HIS A 319 23.17 -4.94 -4.59
C HIS A 319 22.57 -4.24 -3.36
N HIS A 320 21.63 -4.86 -2.66
CA HIS A 320 21.01 -4.31 -1.44
C HIS A 320 20.36 -5.38 -0.57
N GLN A 321 20.52 -5.30 0.75
CA GLN A 321 19.96 -6.21 1.73
C GLN A 321 19.10 -5.45 2.75
N TYR A 322 18.11 -6.17 3.32
CA TYR A 322 17.19 -5.65 4.34
C TYR A 322 17.16 -6.63 5.52
N PRO A 323 17.99 -6.41 6.57
CA PRO A 323 18.14 -7.37 7.67
C PRO A 323 16.84 -7.71 8.42
N ASP A 324 15.89 -6.79 8.45
CA ASP A 324 14.57 -6.97 9.08
C ASP A 324 13.45 -7.20 8.05
N GLY A 325 13.83 -7.49 6.80
CA GLY A 325 12.88 -7.59 5.70
C GLY A 325 12.37 -6.23 5.20
N PHE A 326 11.42 -6.26 4.28
CA PHE A 326 10.79 -5.06 3.72
C PHE A 326 9.34 -5.33 3.33
N ALA A 327 8.53 -4.27 3.28
CA ALA A 327 7.21 -4.27 2.68
C ALA A 327 7.30 -3.58 1.32
N LEU A 328 6.80 -4.22 0.25
CA LEU A 328 6.90 -3.71 -1.12
C LEU A 328 5.52 -3.49 -1.73
N PHE A 329 5.16 -2.26 -1.93
CA PHE A 329 4.02 -1.86 -2.75
C PHE A 329 4.32 -2.19 -4.21
N THR A 330 3.36 -2.81 -4.90
CA THR A 330 3.57 -3.35 -6.26
C THR A 330 3.18 -2.39 -7.37
N GLY A 331 2.71 -1.21 -7.04
CA GLY A 331 2.17 -0.23 -7.97
C GLY A 331 0.66 -0.37 -8.16
N THR A 332 0.04 0.67 -8.68
CA THR A 332 -1.40 0.73 -8.92
C THR A 332 -1.74 0.82 -10.41
N LEU A 333 -2.80 0.12 -10.83
CA LEU A 333 -3.44 0.33 -12.12
C LEU A 333 -4.36 1.56 -12.10
N PHE A 334 -4.86 1.90 -10.91
CA PHE A 334 -5.89 2.90 -10.74
C PHE A 334 -5.32 4.32 -10.77
N ALA A 335 -5.76 5.10 -11.75
CA ALA A 335 -5.60 6.55 -11.80
C ALA A 335 -6.99 7.16 -11.94
N PRO A 336 -7.50 7.90 -10.92
CA PRO A 336 -8.83 8.49 -11.01
C PRO A 336 -8.87 9.52 -12.14
N THR A 337 -9.78 9.31 -13.08
CA THR A 337 -10.03 10.22 -14.22
C THR A 337 -11.35 10.99 -14.08
N GLU A 338 -12.16 10.63 -13.09
CA GLU A 338 -13.43 11.28 -12.81
C GLU A 338 -13.24 12.64 -12.15
N ASP A 339 -14.00 13.63 -12.59
CA ASP A 339 -13.99 14.95 -11.97
C ASP A 339 -14.75 14.92 -10.64
N ARG A 340 -14.20 15.56 -9.60
CA ARG A 340 -14.88 15.71 -8.32
C ARG A 340 -15.51 17.06 -8.12
N ARG A 341 -14.84 18.14 -8.50
CA ARG A 341 -15.29 19.53 -8.24
C ARG A 341 -15.89 20.16 -9.47
N ALA A 342 -15.09 20.35 -10.50
CA ALA A 342 -15.53 20.97 -11.74
C ALA A 342 -15.04 20.16 -12.96
N PRO A 343 -15.76 20.25 -14.10
CA PRO A 343 -15.38 19.54 -15.30
C PRO A 343 -13.93 19.85 -15.75
N GLY A 344 -13.12 18.80 -15.91
CA GLY A 344 -11.72 18.89 -16.32
C GLY A 344 -10.71 19.06 -15.18
N GLU A 345 -11.14 19.13 -13.92
CA GLU A 345 -10.25 19.23 -12.76
C GLU A 345 -9.74 17.86 -12.24
N GLY A 346 -10.40 16.78 -12.67
CA GLY A 346 -10.08 15.43 -12.21
C GLY A 346 -10.43 15.20 -10.74
N PHE A 347 -9.96 14.06 -10.21
CA PHE A 347 -10.14 13.71 -8.81
C PHE A 347 -9.09 14.36 -7.93
N THR A 348 -9.52 14.84 -6.76
CA THR A 348 -8.67 15.15 -5.61
C THR A 348 -9.43 14.79 -4.33
N HIS A 349 -8.73 14.40 -3.27
CA HIS A 349 -9.36 14.16 -1.97
C HIS A 349 -9.96 15.42 -1.36
N GLU A 350 -11.08 15.21 -0.65
CA GLU A 350 -11.58 16.15 0.35
C GLU A 350 -11.32 15.58 1.76
N TYR A 351 -11.08 16.48 2.71
CA TYR A 351 -10.89 16.06 4.09
C TYR A 351 -12.17 15.48 4.69
N GLY A 352 -12.08 14.30 5.25
CA GLY A 352 -13.20 13.51 5.71
C GLY A 352 -13.66 12.43 4.71
N ASP A 353 -13.03 12.34 3.54
CA ASP A 353 -13.23 11.18 2.67
C ASP A 353 -12.88 9.89 3.40
N THR A 354 -13.68 8.86 3.19
CA THR A 354 -13.36 7.51 3.61
C THR A 354 -12.87 6.73 2.40
N VAL A 355 -11.66 6.19 2.50
CA VAL A 355 -11.02 5.37 1.47
C VAL A 355 -11.12 3.92 1.89
N HIS A 356 -11.82 3.10 1.08
CA HIS A 356 -11.92 1.66 1.23
C HIS A 356 -11.12 0.98 0.13
N ILE A 357 -10.12 0.19 0.50
CA ILE A 357 -9.35 -0.66 -0.40
C ILE A 357 -9.59 -2.09 0.03
N SER A 358 -10.12 -2.94 -0.85
CA SER A 358 -10.53 -4.29 -0.49
C SER A 358 -10.13 -5.34 -1.51
N SER A 359 -9.99 -6.58 -1.04
CA SER A 359 -9.78 -7.76 -1.87
C SER A 359 -10.44 -8.95 -1.19
N PRO A 360 -11.13 -9.84 -1.93
CA PRO A 360 -11.74 -11.04 -1.36
C PRO A 360 -10.76 -11.90 -0.54
N ARG A 361 -9.47 -11.87 -0.92
CA ARG A 361 -8.43 -12.69 -0.30
C ARG A 361 -7.63 -11.98 0.80
N LEU A 362 -7.65 -10.63 0.87
CA LEU A 362 -6.87 -9.84 1.82
C LEU A 362 -7.72 -9.06 2.82
N GLY A 363 -9.05 -8.99 2.62
CA GLY A 363 -9.96 -8.21 3.45
C GLY A 363 -10.04 -6.75 3.03
N ALA A 364 -10.24 -5.82 3.97
CA ALA A 364 -10.43 -4.41 3.67
C ALA A 364 -9.59 -3.46 4.56
N LEU A 365 -8.83 -2.60 3.92
CA LEU A 365 -8.13 -1.47 4.52
C LEU A 365 -9.00 -0.23 4.39
N VAL A 366 -9.35 0.41 5.51
CA VAL A 366 -10.25 1.56 5.52
C VAL A 366 -9.62 2.70 6.31
N ASN A 367 -9.55 3.88 5.70
CA ASN A 367 -8.94 5.05 6.31
C ASN A 367 -9.77 6.32 6.06
N THR A 368 -9.65 7.32 6.95
CA THR A 368 -10.27 8.63 6.79
C THR A 368 -9.22 9.67 6.40
N VAL A 369 -9.47 10.44 5.36
CA VAL A 369 -8.53 11.45 4.85
C VAL A 369 -8.52 12.69 5.74
N VAL A 370 -7.33 13.09 6.16
CA VAL A 370 -7.10 14.30 6.95
C VAL A 370 -5.86 15.06 6.43
N PRO A 371 -5.66 16.33 6.78
CA PRO A 371 -4.37 16.96 6.56
C PRO A 371 -3.26 16.20 7.30
N SER A 372 -2.11 15.95 6.65
CA SER A 372 -0.95 15.32 7.30
C SER A 372 -0.51 16.05 8.58
N GLU A 373 -0.71 17.35 8.60
CA GLU A 373 -0.39 18.24 9.73
C GLU A 373 -1.38 18.10 10.91
N GLU A 374 -2.56 17.49 10.68
CA GLU A 374 -3.58 17.24 11.71
C GLU A 374 -3.67 15.75 12.09
N ALA A 375 -3.11 14.86 11.28
CA ALA A 375 -3.00 13.45 11.62
C ALA A 375 -2.20 13.27 12.91
N PRO A 376 -2.50 12.24 13.73
CA PRO A 376 -1.70 11.95 14.91
C PRO A 376 -0.20 11.91 14.56
N PRO A 377 0.67 12.60 15.31
CA PRO A 377 2.09 12.61 15.00
C PRO A 377 2.70 11.22 15.21
N TRP A 378 3.58 10.80 14.30
CA TRP A 378 4.33 9.57 14.47
C TRP A 378 5.36 9.71 15.60
N THR A 379 5.09 9.05 16.73
CA THR A 379 5.92 9.10 17.94
C THR A 379 6.55 7.76 18.31
N SER A 380 6.05 6.65 17.72
CA SER A 380 6.45 5.29 18.06
C SER A 380 7.46 4.74 17.06
N GLY A 381 8.69 5.25 17.10
CA GLY A 381 9.81 4.73 16.29
C GLY A 381 10.53 3.56 16.96
N VAL A 382 11.64 3.07 16.32
CA VAL A 382 12.45 1.93 16.76
C VAL A 382 12.87 2.02 18.22
N GLY A 383 13.33 3.18 18.69
CA GLY A 383 13.73 3.37 20.09
C GLY A 383 12.56 3.19 21.08
N ALA A 384 11.33 3.52 20.69
CA ALA A 384 10.14 3.27 21.51
C ALA A 384 9.82 1.78 21.58
N LEU A 385 9.89 1.08 20.44
CA LEU A 385 9.71 -0.38 20.36
C LEU A 385 10.74 -1.10 21.24
N MET A 386 12.02 -0.82 21.09
CA MET A 386 13.09 -1.43 21.90
C MET A 386 12.84 -1.24 23.41
N ARG A 387 12.49 -0.03 23.85
CA ARG A 387 12.17 0.22 25.26
C ARG A 387 10.94 -0.54 25.74
N SER A 388 9.93 -0.70 24.89
CA SER A 388 8.73 -1.49 25.22
C SER A 388 9.09 -2.96 25.39
N LEU A 389 9.80 -3.55 24.43
CA LEU A 389 10.20 -4.96 24.47
C LEU A 389 11.14 -5.24 25.67
N ALA A 390 12.11 -4.36 25.94
CA ALA A 390 13.01 -4.49 27.09
C ALA A 390 12.27 -4.48 28.42
N ARG A 391 11.28 -3.57 28.61
CA ARG A 391 10.45 -3.54 29.84
C ARG A 391 9.63 -4.81 30.03
N ARG A 392 9.29 -5.48 28.94
CA ARG A 392 8.51 -6.72 28.90
C ARG A 392 9.39 -7.98 29.01
N GLY A 393 10.73 -7.83 29.05
CA GLY A 393 11.68 -8.97 29.06
C GLY A 393 11.70 -9.75 27.75
N LEU A 394 11.48 -9.09 26.62
CA LEU A 394 11.40 -9.67 25.28
C LEU A 394 12.61 -9.29 24.39
N LEU A 395 13.60 -8.59 24.96
CA LEU A 395 14.90 -8.31 24.38
C LEU A 395 15.98 -8.93 25.23
#